data_9ec55e8d96e7962d73fb5b7a8051de5c
#
_entry.id   9ec55e8d96e7962d73fb5b7a8051de5c
#
_cell.length_a   1.000
_cell.length_b   1.000
_cell.length_c   1.000
_cell.angle_alpha   90.00
_cell.angle_beta   90.00
_cell.angle_gamma   90.00
#
_symmetry.space_group_name_H-M   'P 1'
#
loop_
_entity.id
_entity.type
_entity.pdbx_description
1 polymer ?
#
loop_
_entity_poly.entity_id
_entity_poly.type
_entity_poly.pdbx_seq_one_letter_code
_entity_poly.pdbx_strand_id
1 'polypeptide(L)'
;MARAHGFEDLKVWQLARELVLAAYQLTSSQVFGRDHALRDQIRRAAVSSMANIAEGFERGSNRDFVRFLYMARGSAGEVRSHLYVARDLDYITGMEFERMASRVIGLSKGVFRFIEHLESSETNAK
;
A
#
# COMPACT_ATOMS: atom_id res chain seq x y z
N MET A 1 -11.72 16.57 -17.14
CA MET A 1 -11.07 16.10 -15.92
C MET A 1 -9.55 16.28 -16.03
N ALA A 2 -8.96 16.88 -15.03
CA ALA A 2 -7.52 17.13 -15.06
C ALA A 2 -6.75 15.81 -14.92
N ARG A 3 -5.70 15.65 -15.70
CA ARG A 3 -4.78 14.54 -15.59
C ARG A 3 -3.86 14.77 -14.39
N ALA A 4 -3.39 13.68 -13.80
CA ALA A 4 -2.36 13.76 -12.77
C ALA A 4 -1.07 14.31 -13.39
N HIS A 5 -0.50 15.33 -12.78
CA HIS A 5 0.77 15.91 -13.23
C HIS A 5 1.96 15.11 -12.69
N GLY A 6 1.77 14.45 -11.56
CA GLY A 6 2.75 13.58 -10.95
C GLY A 6 2.05 12.51 -10.15
N PHE A 7 2.80 11.51 -9.69
CA PHE A 7 2.21 10.45 -8.86
C PHE A 7 1.62 11.01 -7.57
N GLU A 8 2.10 12.16 -7.11
CA GLU A 8 1.61 12.80 -5.89
C GLU A 8 0.13 13.17 -5.96
N ASP A 9 -0.40 13.35 -7.17
CA ASP A 9 -1.81 13.67 -7.40
C ASP A 9 -2.70 12.43 -7.33
N LEU A 10 -2.13 11.24 -7.36
CA LEU A 10 -2.89 10.00 -7.37
C LEU A 10 -3.40 9.69 -5.97
N LYS A 11 -4.71 9.45 -5.87
CA LYS A 11 -5.34 9.11 -4.59
C LYS A 11 -4.71 7.86 -3.98
N VAL A 12 -4.43 6.84 -4.80
CA VAL A 12 -3.84 5.58 -4.32
C VAL A 12 -2.43 5.80 -3.76
N TRP A 13 -1.65 6.70 -4.36
CA TRP A 13 -0.33 7.03 -3.81
C TRP A 13 -0.45 7.74 -2.46
N GLN A 14 -1.40 8.65 -2.34
CA GLN A 14 -1.66 9.35 -1.09
C GLN A 14 -2.08 8.39 0.03
N LEU A 15 -2.93 7.42 -0.30
CA LEU A 15 -3.35 6.38 0.65
C LEU A 15 -2.17 5.50 1.07
N ALA A 16 -1.29 5.16 0.11
CA ALA A 16 -0.09 4.38 0.41
C ALA A 16 0.85 5.15 1.32
N ARG A 17 1.01 6.45 1.08
CA ARG A 17 1.83 7.32 1.93
C ARG A 17 1.31 7.36 3.36
N GLU A 18 -0.02 7.47 3.53
CA GLU A 18 -0.64 7.43 4.84
C GLU A 18 -0.40 6.09 5.53
N LEU A 19 -0.45 5.00 4.77
CA LEU A 19 -0.17 3.66 5.31
C LEU A 19 1.27 3.57 5.81
N VAL A 20 2.22 4.13 5.08
CA VAL A 20 3.63 4.16 5.49
C VAL A 20 3.79 4.87 6.84
N LEU A 21 3.20 6.06 6.95
CA LEU A 21 3.28 6.83 8.19
C LEU A 21 2.65 6.07 9.36
N ALA A 22 1.48 5.48 9.13
CA ALA A 22 0.78 4.70 10.16
C ALA A 22 1.60 3.47 10.57
N ALA A 23 2.24 2.80 9.60
CA ALA A 23 3.08 1.64 9.88
C ALA A 23 4.29 2.00 10.74
N TYR A 24 4.93 3.12 10.44
CA TYR A 24 6.07 3.58 11.25
C TYR A 24 5.65 3.96 12.66
N GLN A 25 4.52 4.64 12.81
CA GLN A 25 3.98 5.02 14.13
C GLN A 25 3.64 3.77 14.95
N LEU A 26 2.95 2.82 14.33
CA LEU A 26 2.55 1.59 15.00
C LEU A 26 3.75 0.78 15.49
N THR A 27 4.77 0.67 14.66
CA THR A 27 5.95 -0.15 14.94
C THR A 27 7.00 0.55 15.78
N SER A 28 6.73 1.78 16.22
CA SER A 28 7.66 2.55 17.05
C SER A 28 7.47 2.31 18.55
N SER A 29 6.48 1.51 18.95
CA SER A 29 6.28 1.17 20.35
C SER A 29 7.48 0.39 20.87
N GLN A 30 7.71 0.47 22.19
CA GLN A 30 8.86 -0.19 22.80
C GLN A 30 8.82 -1.72 22.61
N VAL A 31 7.65 -2.31 22.80
CA VAL A 31 7.48 -3.77 22.65
C VAL A 31 7.68 -4.19 21.20
N PHE A 32 7.03 -3.49 20.27
CA PHE A 32 7.13 -3.80 18.84
C PHE A 32 8.56 -3.57 18.34
N GLY A 33 9.20 -2.51 18.83
CA GLY A 33 10.55 -2.14 18.41
C GLY A 33 11.62 -3.17 18.72
N ARG A 34 11.35 -4.08 19.67
CA ARG A 34 12.29 -5.14 20.01
C ARG A 34 12.33 -6.26 18.98
N ASP A 35 11.23 -6.47 18.26
CA ASP A 35 11.18 -7.45 17.17
C ASP A 35 11.56 -6.74 15.87
N HIS A 36 12.85 -6.58 15.68
CA HIS A 36 13.38 -5.84 14.54
C HIS A 36 13.01 -6.49 13.21
N ALA A 37 12.95 -7.81 13.17
CA ALA A 37 12.61 -8.54 11.93
C ALA A 37 11.19 -8.24 11.49
N LEU A 38 10.22 -8.37 12.37
CA LEU A 38 8.82 -8.11 12.05
C LEU A 38 8.59 -6.62 11.74
N ARG A 39 9.17 -5.75 12.58
CA ARG A 39 9.09 -4.30 12.37
C ARG A 39 9.57 -3.92 10.96
N ASP A 40 10.74 -4.42 10.59
CA ASP A 40 11.36 -4.05 9.33
C ASP A 40 10.58 -4.61 8.14
N GLN A 41 10.01 -5.80 8.26
CA GLN A 41 9.17 -6.38 7.20
C GLN A 41 7.90 -5.56 6.97
N ILE A 42 7.24 -5.12 8.03
CA ILE A 42 6.03 -4.29 7.92
C ILE A 42 6.37 -2.96 7.24
N ARG A 43 7.43 -2.30 7.70
CA ARG A 43 7.86 -1.02 7.14
C ARG A 43 8.25 -1.15 5.68
N ARG A 44 9.01 -2.17 5.36
CA ARG A 44 9.47 -2.40 3.97
C ARG A 44 8.29 -2.66 3.05
N ALA A 45 7.33 -3.50 3.47
CA ALA A 45 6.15 -3.78 2.66
C ALA A 45 5.30 -2.53 2.44
N ALA A 46 5.12 -1.71 3.48
CA ALA A 46 4.37 -0.47 3.36
C ALA A 46 5.05 0.49 2.37
N VAL A 47 6.35 0.71 2.51
CA VAL A 47 7.13 1.57 1.61
C VAL A 47 7.08 1.03 0.18
N SER A 48 7.15 -0.29 0.02
CA SER A 48 7.08 -0.93 -1.31
C SER A 48 5.75 -0.66 -2.01
N SER A 49 4.64 -0.65 -1.28
CA SER A 49 3.34 -0.32 -1.88
C SER A 49 3.34 1.08 -2.49
N MET A 50 3.89 2.04 -1.76
CA MET A 50 3.99 3.42 -2.18
C MET A 50 4.95 3.57 -3.38
N ALA A 51 6.11 2.95 -3.28
CA ALA A 51 7.16 3.05 -4.30
C ALA A 51 6.71 2.44 -5.64
N ASN A 52 6.00 1.32 -5.60
CA ASN A 52 5.51 0.67 -6.83
C ASN A 52 4.48 1.52 -7.57
N ILE A 53 3.62 2.23 -6.84
CA ILE A 53 2.66 3.13 -7.49
C ILE A 53 3.40 4.24 -8.21
N ALA A 54 4.38 4.85 -7.55
CA ALA A 54 5.17 5.93 -8.15
C ALA A 54 5.95 5.44 -9.37
N GLU A 55 6.61 4.29 -9.24
CA GLU A 55 7.40 3.75 -10.35
C GLU A 55 6.51 3.41 -11.54
N GLY A 56 5.36 2.80 -11.30
CA GLY A 56 4.41 2.47 -12.36
C GLY A 56 3.95 3.70 -13.12
N PHE A 57 3.66 4.78 -12.39
CA PHE A 57 3.26 6.05 -12.99
C PHE A 57 4.37 6.59 -13.91
N GLU A 58 5.61 6.51 -13.46
CA GLU A 58 6.75 7.07 -14.21
C GLU A 58 7.13 6.26 -15.45
N ARG A 59 6.64 5.00 -15.57
CA ARG A 59 6.94 4.15 -16.72
C ARG A 59 6.31 4.64 -18.02
N GLY A 60 5.23 5.40 -17.98
CA GLY A 60 4.65 6.05 -19.12
C GLY A 60 3.64 5.25 -19.95
N SER A 61 3.50 3.95 -19.74
CA SER A 61 2.49 3.15 -20.43
C SER A 61 1.50 2.55 -19.43
N ASN A 62 0.24 2.40 -19.86
CA ASN A 62 -0.78 1.79 -19.01
C ASN A 62 -0.44 0.33 -18.69
N ARG A 63 0.13 -0.37 -19.64
CA ARG A 63 0.53 -1.78 -19.44
C ARG A 63 1.51 -1.93 -18.29
N ASP A 64 2.57 -1.14 -18.27
CA ASP A 64 3.55 -1.17 -17.20
C ASP A 64 2.96 -0.67 -15.90
N PHE A 65 2.15 0.37 -15.95
CA PHE A 65 1.51 0.93 -14.77
C PHE A 65 0.66 -0.14 -14.07
N VAL A 66 -0.17 -0.88 -14.83
CA VAL A 66 -0.99 -1.95 -14.28
C VAL A 66 -0.13 -3.01 -13.59
N ARG A 67 0.99 -3.38 -14.20
CA ARG A 67 1.90 -4.36 -13.62
C ARG A 67 2.42 -3.92 -12.25
N PHE A 68 2.86 -2.65 -12.16
CA PHE A 68 3.35 -2.09 -10.90
C PHE A 68 2.25 -1.91 -9.87
N LEU A 69 1.04 -1.60 -10.31
CA LEU A 69 -0.11 -1.50 -9.40
C LEU A 69 -0.45 -2.85 -8.77
N TYR A 70 -0.34 -3.96 -9.53
CA TYR A 70 -0.50 -5.29 -8.95
C TYR A 70 0.59 -5.58 -7.92
N MET A 71 1.81 -5.14 -8.17
CA MET A 71 2.91 -5.29 -7.20
C MET A 71 2.63 -4.49 -5.94
N ALA A 72 2.13 -3.27 -6.09
CA ALA A 72 1.73 -2.43 -4.95
C ALA A 72 0.63 -3.11 -4.12
N ARG A 73 -0.34 -3.69 -4.79
CA ARG A 73 -1.44 -4.40 -4.13
C ARG A 73 -0.92 -5.61 -3.35
N GLY A 74 0.03 -6.35 -3.93
CA GLY A 74 0.69 -7.46 -3.26
C GLY A 74 1.43 -7.01 -2.00
N SER A 75 2.15 -5.89 -2.09
CA SER A 75 2.87 -5.32 -0.94
C SER A 75 1.91 -4.89 0.17
N ALA A 76 0.77 -4.31 -0.18
CA ALA A 76 -0.26 -3.95 0.80
C ALA A 76 -0.80 -5.20 1.50
N GLY A 77 -1.03 -6.28 0.75
CA GLY A 77 -1.45 -7.56 1.31
C GLY A 77 -0.41 -8.13 2.28
N GLU A 78 0.88 -7.95 1.97
CA GLU A 78 1.95 -8.34 2.86
C GLU A 78 1.89 -7.61 4.20
N VAL A 79 1.63 -6.30 4.18
CA VAL A 79 1.45 -5.53 5.42
C VAL A 79 0.35 -6.17 6.26
N ARG A 80 -0.80 -6.44 5.64
CA ARG A 80 -1.93 -7.03 6.37
C ARG A 80 -1.59 -8.39 6.95
N SER A 81 -0.88 -9.22 6.20
CA SER A 81 -0.45 -10.54 6.67
C SER A 81 0.44 -10.42 7.91
N HIS A 82 1.41 -9.52 7.86
CA HIS A 82 2.32 -9.30 9.00
C HIS A 82 1.61 -8.71 10.22
N LEU A 83 0.54 -7.95 10.01
CA LEU A 83 -0.25 -7.42 11.14
C LEU A 83 -0.91 -8.52 11.95
N TYR A 84 -1.27 -9.65 11.32
CA TYR A 84 -1.79 -10.81 12.05
C TYR A 84 -0.74 -11.37 12.99
N VAL A 85 0.52 -11.43 12.55
CA VAL A 85 1.61 -11.90 13.39
C VAL A 85 1.77 -10.97 14.61
N ALA A 86 1.74 -9.66 14.36
CA ALA A 86 1.85 -8.67 15.45
C ALA A 86 0.72 -8.81 16.46
N ARG A 87 -0.50 -9.06 15.97
CA ARG A 87 -1.65 -9.26 16.83
C ARG A 87 -1.54 -10.56 17.64
N ASP A 88 -1.13 -11.64 16.99
CA ASP A 88 -0.99 -12.94 17.64
C ASP A 88 0.06 -12.91 18.74
N LEU A 89 1.08 -12.07 18.58
CA LEU A 89 2.14 -11.90 19.58
C LEU A 89 1.80 -10.80 20.61
N ASP A 90 0.61 -10.24 20.54
CA ASP A 90 0.14 -9.16 21.44
C ASP A 90 1.01 -7.90 21.37
N TYR A 91 1.64 -7.62 20.23
CA TYR A 91 2.38 -6.38 20.04
C TYR A 91 1.46 -5.19 19.81
N ILE A 92 0.25 -5.45 19.32
CA ILE A 92 -0.76 -4.43 19.03
C ILE A 92 -2.11 -4.88 19.58
N THR A 93 -2.97 -3.89 19.87
CA THR A 93 -4.32 -4.15 20.32
C THR A 93 -5.21 -4.54 19.15
N GLY A 94 -6.38 -5.13 19.46
CA GLY A 94 -7.38 -5.41 18.43
C GLY A 94 -7.82 -4.16 17.69
N MET A 95 -7.93 -3.03 18.40
CA MET A 95 -8.31 -1.75 17.78
C MET A 95 -7.23 -1.23 16.85
N GLU A 96 -5.98 -1.33 17.25
CA GLU A 96 -4.85 -0.94 16.40
C GLU A 96 -4.80 -1.80 15.13
N PHE A 97 -5.01 -3.11 15.29
CA PHE A 97 -5.08 -4.03 14.17
C PHE A 97 -6.19 -3.62 13.20
N GLU A 98 -7.40 -3.37 13.70
CA GLU A 98 -8.54 -3.02 12.86
C GLU A 98 -8.31 -1.73 12.08
N ARG A 99 -7.71 -0.73 12.72
CA ARG A 99 -7.40 0.54 12.06
C ARG A 99 -6.40 0.35 10.92
N MET A 100 -5.35 -0.42 11.17
CA MET A 100 -4.33 -0.69 10.14
C MET A 100 -4.88 -1.55 9.02
N ALA A 101 -5.64 -2.59 9.36
CA ALA A 101 -6.25 -3.46 8.36
C ALA A 101 -7.21 -2.67 7.45
N SER A 102 -7.98 -1.74 8.02
CA SER A 102 -8.86 -0.86 7.23
C SER A 102 -8.09 -0.02 6.23
N ARG A 103 -6.94 0.53 6.63
CA ARG A 103 -6.08 1.31 5.72
C ARG A 103 -5.58 0.45 4.56
N VAL A 104 -5.14 -0.76 4.87
CA VAL A 104 -4.64 -1.70 3.85
C VAL A 104 -5.76 -2.07 2.88
N ILE A 105 -6.93 -2.40 3.40
CA ILE A 105 -8.07 -2.80 2.58
C ILE A 105 -8.52 -1.64 1.68
N GLY A 106 -8.58 -0.42 2.24
CA GLY A 106 -8.92 0.78 1.46
C GLY A 106 -7.95 1.04 0.32
N LEU A 107 -6.65 0.92 0.59
CA LEU A 107 -5.62 1.05 -0.43
C LEU A 107 -5.76 -0.03 -1.50
N SER A 108 -5.92 -1.27 -1.09
CA SER A 108 -6.03 -2.41 -1.99
C SER A 108 -7.23 -2.27 -2.92
N LYS A 109 -8.38 -1.85 -2.39
CA LYS A 109 -9.59 -1.61 -3.19
C LYS A 109 -9.38 -0.46 -4.18
N GLY A 110 -8.75 0.62 -3.72
CA GLY A 110 -8.46 1.77 -4.57
C GLY A 110 -7.54 1.40 -5.72
N VAL A 111 -6.50 0.64 -5.42
CA VAL A 111 -5.56 0.16 -6.45
C VAL A 111 -6.27 -0.74 -7.46
N PHE A 112 -7.12 -1.65 -6.98
CA PHE A 112 -7.85 -2.56 -7.88
C PHE A 112 -8.78 -1.80 -8.82
N ARG A 113 -9.53 -0.82 -8.31
CA ARG A 113 -10.40 0.03 -9.13
C ARG A 113 -9.61 0.82 -10.16
N PHE A 114 -8.43 1.28 -9.77
CA PHE A 114 -7.56 2.02 -10.69
C PHE A 114 -7.04 1.11 -11.81
N ILE A 115 -6.67 -0.12 -11.47
CA ILE A 115 -6.27 -1.13 -12.46
C ILE A 115 -7.41 -1.34 -13.46
N GLU A 116 -8.62 -1.53 -12.97
CA GLU A 116 -9.79 -1.71 -13.84
C GLU A 116 -9.99 -0.51 -14.76
N HIS A 117 -9.83 0.70 -14.23
CA HIS A 117 -9.95 1.92 -15.01
C HIS A 117 -8.91 1.99 -16.13
N LEU A 118 -7.66 1.68 -15.82
CA LEU A 118 -6.58 1.72 -16.82
C LEU A 118 -6.78 0.65 -17.90
N GLU A 119 -7.20 -0.54 -17.52
CA GLU A 119 -7.47 -1.63 -18.47
C GLU A 119 -8.67 -1.32 -19.36
N SER A 120 -9.70 -0.74 -18.79
CA SER A 120 -10.89 -0.32 -19.53
C SER A 120 -10.57 0.80 -20.52
N SER A 121 -9.78 1.79 -20.11
CA SER A 121 -9.32 2.87 -20.96
C SER A 121 -8.52 2.37 -22.16
N GLU A 122 -7.62 1.43 -21.93
CA GLU A 122 -6.79 0.84 -22.98
C GLU A 122 -7.66 0.07 -23.96
N THR A 123 -8.62 -0.70 -23.48
CA THR A 123 -9.56 -1.44 -24.31
C THR A 123 -10.40 -0.50 -25.16
N ASN A 124 -10.86 0.61 -24.59
CA ASN A 124 -11.67 1.59 -25.31
C ASN A 124 -10.87 2.39 -26.35
N ALA A 125 -9.58 2.51 -26.15
CA ALA A 125 -8.71 3.23 -27.08
C ALA A 125 -8.50 2.47 -28.39
N LYS A 126 -8.81 1.20 -28.43
CA LYS A 126 -8.76 0.38 -29.64
C LYS A 126 -10.10 0.41 -30.35
#